data_174d9c6e2d743c6d8e3f053bed264164
#
_entry.id   174d9c6e2d743c6d8e3f053bed264164
#
_cell.length_a   1.000
_cell.length_b   1.000
_cell.length_c   1.000
_cell.angle_alpha   90.00
_cell.angle_beta   90.00
_cell.angle_gamma   90.00
#
_symmetry.space_group_name_H-M   'P 1'
#
loop_
_entity.id
_entity.type
_entity.pdbx_description
1 polymer ?
#
loop_
_entity_poly.entity_id
_entity_poly.type
_entity_poly.pdbx_seq_one_letter_code
_entity_poly.pdbx_strand_id
1 'polypeptide(L)'
;MLVLTLGSLFSRAQTGVYTIDETSSDVQFKVTHLGAFKVDGDFKSYQGDFQFRDGVLQSLKAIFDVASINTDNEERDDILLTEPYFDISVFPSIVFKADTIDTVNDELVLSGSLSIKGQERPLSFPILFEYDSQEERIILKGETQIKRKDFNLVFGSMNGLIGNKVNITVEIVAVKS
;
A
#
# COMPACT_ATOMS: atom_id res chain seq x y z
N MET A 1 31.27 -4.17 -26.93
CA MET A 1 30.85 -4.13 -25.52
C MET A 1 29.68 -3.16 -25.44
N LEU A 2 28.45 -3.68 -25.50
CA LEU A 2 27.24 -2.87 -25.55
C LEU A 2 26.78 -2.67 -24.10
N VAL A 3 26.94 -1.49 -23.58
CA VAL A 3 26.39 -1.08 -22.28
C VAL A 3 24.92 -0.78 -22.51
N LEU A 4 24.06 -1.76 -22.23
CA LEU A 4 22.63 -1.54 -22.13
C LEU A 4 22.39 -0.75 -20.83
N THR A 5 22.13 0.54 -20.97
CA THR A 5 21.73 1.41 -19.89
C THR A 5 20.31 0.99 -19.43
N LEU A 6 20.18 0.46 -18.22
CA LEU A 6 18.90 0.18 -17.55
C LEU A 6 18.05 1.46 -17.28
N GLY A 7 18.50 2.61 -17.76
CA GLY A 7 17.82 3.90 -17.58
C GLY A 7 16.54 4.12 -18.39
N SER A 8 16.01 3.10 -19.10
CA SER A 8 14.96 3.32 -20.08
C SER A 8 13.53 2.97 -19.65
N LEU A 9 13.32 2.37 -18.49
CA LEU A 9 11.94 1.99 -18.06
C LEU A 9 11.14 3.19 -17.53
N PHE A 10 11.77 4.14 -16.84
CA PHE A 10 11.11 5.37 -16.39
C PHE A 10 10.89 6.41 -17.49
N SER A 11 11.64 6.31 -18.61
CA SER A 11 11.54 7.25 -19.74
C SER A 11 10.21 7.17 -20.49
N ARG A 12 9.28 6.29 -20.09
CA ARG A 12 8.02 6.08 -20.80
C ARG A 12 6.78 6.50 -20.01
N ALA A 13 6.84 6.64 -18.69
CA ALA A 13 5.75 7.25 -17.95
C ALA A 13 5.62 8.71 -18.41
N GLN A 14 4.56 9.02 -19.13
CA GLN A 14 4.35 10.37 -19.65
C GLN A 14 4.07 11.32 -18.49
N THR A 15 4.40 12.59 -18.66
CA THR A 15 3.94 13.64 -17.76
C THR A 15 2.42 13.57 -17.64
N GLY A 16 1.90 13.51 -16.42
CA GLY A 16 0.46 13.43 -16.19
C GLY A 16 0.10 12.94 -14.80
N VAL A 17 -1.20 12.90 -14.56
CA VAL A 17 -1.81 12.31 -13.37
C VAL A 17 -2.41 10.96 -13.77
N TYR A 18 -2.17 9.96 -12.94
CA TYR A 18 -2.72 8.61 -13.11
C TYR A 18 -3.53 8.28 -11.86
N THR A 19 -4.81 8.03 -12.03
CA THR A 19 -5.73 7.71 -10.93
C THR A 19 -5.82 6.21 -10.73
N ILE A 20 -5.78 5.76 -9.49
CA ILE A 20 -5.91 4.34 -9.13
C ILE A 20 -7.27 3.82 -9.60
N ASP A 21 -7.24 2.73 -10.37
CA ASP A 21 -8.42 1.95 -10.71
C ASP A 21 -8.63 0.88 -9.63
N GLU A 22 -9.55 1.15 -8.70
CA GLU A 22 -9.89 0.26 -7.60
C GLU A 22 -10.34 -1.12 -8.09
N THR A 23 -11.02 -1.19 -9.23
CA THR A 23 -11.56 -2.46 -9.75
C THR A 23 -10.51 -3.39 -10.35
N SER A 24 -9.39 -2.83 -10.78
CA SER A 24 -8.25 -3.55 -11.37
C SER A 24 -7.07 -3.66 -10.41
N SER A 25 -7.20 -3.13 -9.18
CA SER A 25 -6.16 -3.13 -8.17
C SER A 25 -6.50 -4.06 -7.00
N ASP A 26 -5.49 -4.49 -6.25
CA ASP A 26 -5.65 -5.34 -5.07
C ASP A 26 -4.64 -4.96 -3.99
N VAL A 27 -5.11 -4.84 -2.74
CA VAL A 27 -4.26 -4.55 -1.58
C VAL A 27 -4.63 -5.49 -0.44
N GLN A 28 -3.79 -6.49 -0.24
CA GLN A 28 -3.99 -7.54 0.74
C GLN A 28 -3.06 -7.37 1.95
N PHE A 29 -3.51 -7.85 3.08
CA PHE A 29 -2.67 -8.00 4.27
C PHE A 29 -2.82 -9.39 4.88
N LYS A 30 -1.76 -9.81 5.58
CA LYS A 30 -1.71 -11.10 6.28
C LYS A 30 -1.09 -10.95 7.65
N VAL A 31 -1.78 -11.44 8.68
CA VAL A 31 -1.30 -11.44 10.06
C VAL A 31 -1.41 -12.83 10.68
N THR A 32 -0.47 -13.20 11.56
CA THR A 32 -0.53 -14.45 12.30
C THR A 32 -1.43 -14.31 13.53
N HIS A 33 -2.28 -15.31 13.79
CA HIS A 33 -3.14 -15.40 14.95
C HIS A 33 -2.82 -16.69 15.72
N LEU A 34 -2.77 -16.61 17.06
CA LEU A 34 -2.44 -17.75 17.95
C LEU A 34 -1.14 -18.47 17.57
N GLY A 35 -0.16 -17.75 17.01
CA GLY A 35 1.15 -18.27 16.64
C GLY A 35 1.19 -19.20 15.42
N ALA A 36 0.07 -19.75 14.98
CA ALA A 36 0.02 -20.72 13.89
C ALA A 36 -0.99 -20.39 12.77
N PHE A 37 -2.13 -19.81 13.12
CA PHE A 37 -3.16 -19.47 12.15
C PHE A 37 -2.82 -18.15 11.45
N LYS A 38 -3.22 -18.04 10.19
CA LYS A 38 -3.10 -16.81 9.41
C LYS A 38 -4.49 -16.24 9.21
N VAL A 39 -4.60 -14.92 9.34
CA VAL A 39 -5.76 -14.15 8.92
C VAL A 39 -5.31 -13.35 7.73
N ASP A 40 -5.92 -13.60 6.60
CA ASP A 40 -5.81 -12.81 5.40
C ASP A 40 -6.94 -11.78 5.39
N GLY A 41 -6.71 -10.63 4.79
CA GLY A 41 -7.72 -9.60 4.59
C GLY A 41 -7.28 -8.59 3.55
N ASP A 42 -8.22 -7.75 3.17
CA ASP A 42 -8.03 -6.68 2.19
C ASP A 42 -8.81 -5.43 2.61
N PHE A 43 -8.64 -4.36 1.84
CA PHE A 43 -9.51 -3.18 1.86
C PHE A 43 -10.23 -3.12 0.52
N LYS A 44 -11.57 -3.06 0.55
CA LYS A 44 -12.41 -3.07 -0.65
C LYS A 44 -12.57 -1.68 -1.28
N SER A 45 -12.29 -0.60 -0.53
CA SER A 45 -12.41 0.76 -1.02
C SER A 45 -11.15 1.57 -0.73
N TYR A 46 -10.54 2.06 -1.80
CA TYR A 46 -9.39 2.95 -1.77
C TYR A 46 -9.32 3.79 -3.03
N GLN A 47 -8.66 4.92 -2.92
CA GLN A 47 -8.46 5.86 -4.02
C GLN A 47 -7.07 6.48 -3.94
N GLY A 48 -6.61 7.06 -5.04
CA GLY A 48 -5.35 7.78 -5.05
C GLY A 48 -4.88 8.13 -6.44
N ASP A 49 -3.76 8.81 -6.48
CA ASP A 49 -3.15 9.27 -7.71
C ASP A 49 -1.63 9.22 -7.66
N PHE A 50 -1.04 9.05 -8.83
CA PHE A 50 0.38 9.22 -9.12
C PHE A 50 0.55 10.45 -10.01
N GLN A 51 1.47 11.31 -9.66
CA GLN A 51 1.84 12.45 -10.51
C GLN A 51 3.23 12.24 -11.06
N PHE A 52 3.34 12.21 -12.38
CA PHE A 52 4.63 12.09 -13.09
C PHE A 52 4.95 13.35 -13.88
N ARG A 53 6.25 13.69 -13.89
CA ARG A 53 6.81 14.71 -14.77
C ARG A 53 8.09 14.17 -15.41
N ASP A 54 8.12 14.12 -16.73
CA ASP A 54 9.29 13.65 -17.51
C ASP A 54 9.77 12.25 -17.06
N GLY A 55 8.83 11.34 -16.77
CA GLY A 55 9.12 9.99 -16.31
C GLY A 55 9.52 9.87 -14.84
N VAL A 56 9.53 10.96 -14.08
CA VAL A 56 9.89 10.98 -12.66
C VAL A 56 8.64 11.13 -11.81
N LEU A 57 8.47 10.26 -10.80
CA LEU A 57 7.41 10.40 -9.82
C LEU A 57 7.61 11.70 -9.03
N GLN A 58 6.59 12.53 -8.99
CA GLN A 58 6.55 13.76 -8.19
C GLN A 58 5.79 13.56 -6.89
N SER A 59 4.74 12.78 -6.92
CA SER A 59 3.96 12.41 -5.75
C SER A 59 3.11 11.18 -6.05
N LEU A 60 2.87 10.39 -5.01
CA LEU A 60 1.88 9.35 -4.94
C LEU A 60 1.12 9.53 -3.64
N LYS A 61 -0.20 9.46 -3.72
CA LYS A 61 -1.07 9.42 -2.55
C LYS A 61 -2.11 8.33 -2.74
N ALA A 62 -2.17 7.39 -1.78
CA ALA A 62 -3.22 6.39 -1.70
C ALA A 62 -3.94 6.52 -0.36
N ILE A 63 -5.27 6.44 -0.39
CA ILE A 63 -6.15 6.56 0.77
C ILE A 63 -7.05 5.34 0.78
N PHE A 64 -7.01 4.58 1.87
CA PHE A 64 -7.83 3.39 2.09
C PHE A 64 -8.93 3.73 3.08
N ASP A 65 -10.18 3.39 2.76
CA ASP A 65 -11.30 3.49 3.68
C ASP A 65 -11.22 2.34 4.69
N VAL A 66 -11.04 2.66 5.96
CA VAL A 66 -10.95 1.66 7.03
C VAL A 66 -12.26 0.88 7.19
N ALA A 67 -13.42 1.50 6.87
CA ALA A 67 -14.71 0.83 6.89
C ALA A 67 -14.82 -0.32 5.89
N SER A 68 -13.97 -0.32 4.86
CA SER A 68 -13.97 -1.34 3.82
C SER A 68 -13.11 -2.56 4.13
N ILE A 69 -12.57 -2.66 5.35
CA ILE A 69 -11.79 -3.83 5.77
C ILE A 69 -12.64 -5.10 5.63
N ASN A 70 -12.03 -6.12 5.05
CA ASN A 70 -12.65 -7.41 4.89
C ASN A 70 -11.65 -8.52 5.21
N THR A 71 -12.01 -9.38 6.15
CA THR A 71 -11.20 -10.53 6.55
C THR A 71 -11.98 -11.84 6.38
N ASP A 72 -13.06 -11.83 5.56
CA ASP A 72 -14.00 -12.94 5.38
C ASP A 72 -14.69 -13.38 6.69
N ASN A 73 -14.88 -12.43 7.62
CA ASN A 73 -15.58 -12.65 8.87
C ASN A 73 -16.17 -11.34 9.39
N GLU A 74 -17.45 -11.12 9.16
CA GLU A 74 -18.18 -9.89 9.47
C GLU A 74 -18.09 -9.49 10.95
N GLU A 75 -18.21 -10.46 11.88
CA GLU A 75 -18.10 -10.18 13.32
C GLU A 75 -16.71 -9.66 13.70
N ARG A 76 -15.66 -10.22 13.09
CA ARG A 76 -14.29 -9.73 13.30
C ARG A 76 -14.08 -8.37 12.68
N ASP A 77 -14.61 -8.13 11.50
CA ASP A 77 -14.47 -6.86 10.79
C ASP A 77 -15.15 -5.74 11.58
N ASP A 78 -16.36 -5.96 12.10
CA ASP A 78 -17.04 -5.02 12.99
C ASP A 78 -16.22 -4.69 14.25
N ILE A 79 -15.59 -5.70 14.86
CA ILE A 79 -14.72 -5.50 16.03
C ILE A 79 -13.50 -4.67 15.67
N LEU A 80 -12.89 -4.90 14.49
CA LEU A 80 -11.72 -4.16 14.03
C LEU A 80 -11.98 -2.66 13.84
N LEU A 81 -13.24 -2.25 13.57
CA LEU A 81 -13.61 -0.85 13.42
C LEU A 81 -13.70 -0.08 14.74
N THR A 82 -13.80 -0.78 15.88
CA THR A 82 -13.98 -0.17 17.20
C THR A 82 -12.71 0.51 17.75
N GLU A 83 -12.86 1.31 18.82
CA GLU A 83 -11.81 2.12 19.46
C GLU A 83 -10.53 1.34 19.83
N PRO A 84 -10.56 0.14 20.43
CA PRO A 84 -9.33 -0.59 20.76
C PRO A 84 -8.49 -0.97 19.54
N TYR A 85 -9.11 -0.99 18.35
CA TYR A 85 -8.48 -1.39 17.09
C TYR A 85 -8.24 -0.17 16.19
N PHE A 86 -8.95 -0.04 15.08
CA PHE A 86 -8.73 1.08 14.13
C PHE A 86 -9.36 2.39 14.58
N ASP A 87 -10.43 2.34 15.41
CA ASP A 87 -11.16 3.54 15.87
C ASP A 87 -11.66 4.41 14.72
N ILE A 88 -12.52 3.81 13.89
CA ILE A 88 -13.02 4.45 12.67
C ILE A 88 -13.69 5.80 12.91
N SER A 89 -14.25 6.01 14.12
CA SER A 89 -14.89 7.28 14.49
C SER A 89 -13.93 8.46 14.52
N VAL A 90 -12.63 8.18 14.75
CA VAL A 90 -11.56 9.19 14.81
C VAL A 90 -10.62 9.07 13.63
N PHE A 91 -10.35 7.85 13.16
CA PHE A 91 -9.38 7.55 12.11
C PHE A 91 -10.00 6.74 10.96
N PRO A 92 -10.84 7.37 10.11
CA PRO A 92 -11.57 6.67 9.07
C PRO A 92 -10.70 6.19 7.90
N SER A 93 -9.43 6.62 7.83
CA SER A 93 -8.58 6.35 6.68
C SER A 93 -7.17 5.91 7.08
N ILE A 94 -6.61 5.02 6.27
CA ILE A 94 -5.17 4.77 6.19
C ILE A 94 -4.64 5.54 4.99
N VAL A 95 -3.48 6.19 5.13
CA VAL A 95 -2.91 7.03 4.07
C VAL A 95 -1.46 6.63 3.83
N PHE A 96 -1.13 6.34 2.57
CA PHE A 96 0.25 6.22 2.11
C PHE A 96 0.59 7.39 1.19
N LYS A 97 1.75 8.00 1.41
CA LYS A 97 2.30 9.05 0.54
C LYS A 97 3.73 8.73 0.20
N ALA A 98 4.07 8.88 -1.06
CA ALA A 98 5.45 8.75 -1.53
C ALA A 98 5.75 9.83 -2.58
N ASP A 99 7.01 10.15 -2.71
CA ASP A 99 7.51 11.16 -3.65
C ASP A 99 8.73 10.66 -4.45
N THR A 100 9.28 9.50 -4.09
CA THR A 100 10.44 8.95 -4.77
C THR A 100 10.27 7.47 -5.12
N ILE A 101 10.78 7.13 -6.30
CA ILE A 101 11.12 5.77 -6.69
C ILE A 101 12.61 5.79 -7.07
N ASP A 102 13.41 5.13 -6.25
CA ASP A 102 14.86 5.08 -6.42
C ASP A 102 15.30 3.69 -6.90
N THR A 103 16.47 3.63 -7.54
CA THR A 103 17.11 2.36 -7.85
C THR A 103 18.15 2.04 -6.80
N VAL A 104 17.93 0.96 -6.05
CA VAL A 104 18.85 0.49 -5.01
C VAL A 104 19.22 -0.96 -5.31
N ASN A 105 20.51 -1.26 -5.52
CA ASN A 105 21.00 -2.59 -5.89
C ASN A 105 20.27 -3.23 -7.08
N ASP A 106 20.04 -2.43 -8.13
CA ASP A 106 19.30 -2.82 -9.34
C ASP A 106 17.81 -3.12 -9.15
N GLU A 107 17.24 -2.83 -7.98
CA GLU A 107 15.81 -2.91 -7.71
C GLU A 107 15.20 -1.52 -7.57
N LEU A 108 13.95 -1.38 -8.03
CA LEU A 108 13.16 -0.16 -7.80
C LEU A 108 12.59 -0.18 -6.39
N VAL A 109 12.81 0.88 -5.64
CA VAL A 109 12.33 1.04 -4.26
C VAL A 109 11.41 2.25 -4.19
N LEU A 110 10.17 2.04 -3.82
CA LEU A 110 9.21 3.09 -3.49
C LEU A 110 9.41 3.51 -2.04
N SER A 111 9.64 4.80 -1.82
CA SER A 111 9.87 5.37 -0.49
C SER A 111 8.84 6.44 -0.16
N GLY A 112 8.34 6.39 1.08
CA GLY A 112 7.30 7.31 1.52
C GLY A 112 6.97 7.18 3.00
N SER A 113 5.76 7.59 3.38
CA SER A 113 5.23 7.49 4.73
C SER A 113 3.85 6.82 4.73
N LEU A 114 3.62 5.97 5.72
CA LEU A 114 2.36 5.30 6.00
C LEU A 114 1.77 5.86 7.29
N SER A 115 0.52 6.30 7.23
CA SER A 115 -0.24 6.80 8.38
C SER A 115 -1.40 5.86 8.69
N ILE A 116 -1.42 5.30 9.90
CA ILE A 116 -2.49 4.45 10.43
C ILE A 116 -2.82 4.93 11.84
N LYS A 117 -4.09 5.08 12.17
CA LYS A 117 -4.56 5.47 13.51
C LYS A 117 -3.78 6.67 14.09
N GLY A 118 -3.56 7.70 13.26
CA GLY A 118 -2.85 8.92 13.63
C GLY A 118 -1.34 8.77 13.84
N GLN A 119 -0.77 7.59 13.62
CA GLN A 119 0.68 7.37 13.66
C GLN A 119 1.23 7.34 12.25
N GLU A 120 2.22 8.17 11.97
CA GLU A 120 2.95 8.21 10.70
C GLU A 120 4.32 7.55 10.87
N ARG A 121 4.69 6.67 9.94
CA ARG A 121 5.98 5.97 9.94
C ARG A 121 6.54 5.94 8.51
N PRO A 122 7.87 6.09 8.36
CA PRO A 122 8.50 5.87 7.06
C PRO A 122 8.31 4.43 6.62
N LEU A 123 8.08 4.25 5.32
CA LEU A 123 7.93 2.94 4.69
C LEU A 123 8.62 2.97 3.33
N SER A 124 9.55 2.04 3.12
CA SER A 124 10.22 1.84 1.84
C SER A 124 10.21 0.36 1.50
N PHE A 125 9.93 0.01 0.26
CA PHE A 125 9.87 -1.38 -0.18
C PHE A 125 10.16 -1.52 -1.67
N PRO A 126 10.69 -2.69 -2.10
CA PRO A 126 10.94 -2.96 -3.50
C PRO A 126 9.62 -3.09 -4.26
N ILE A 127 9.64 -2.63 -5.51
CA ILE A 127 8.49 -2.68 -6.41
C ILE A 127 8.89 -3.19 -7.79
N LEU A 128 7.94 -3.80 -8.47
CA LEU A 128 7.89 -3.90 -9.91
C LEU A 128 7.03 -2.76 -10.43
N PHE A 129 7.54 -2.05 -11.43
CA PHE A 129 6.85 -0.91 -12.03
C PHE A 129 6.84 -1.07 -13.54
N GLU A 130 5.66 -1.08 -14.12
CA GLU A 130 5.46 -1.20 -15.57
C GLU A 130 4.57 -0.06 -16.06
N TYR A 131 4.89 0.46 -17.23
CA TYR A 131 4.04 1.41 -17.95
C TYR A 131 3.56 0.78 -19.26
N ASP A 132 2.26 0.60 -19.37
CA ASP A 132 1.59 0.17 -20.59
C ASP A 132 1.22 1.40 -21.43
N SER A 133 1.96 1.61 -22.51
CA SER A 133 1.78 2.78 -23.39
C SER A 133 0.56 2.68 -24.29
N GLN A 134 -0.05 1.51 -24.45
CA GLN A 134 -1.24 1.32 -25.27
C GLN A 134 -2.50 1.69 -24.48
N GLU A 135 -2.53 1.30 -23.22
CA GLU A 135 -3.64 1.56 -22.29
C GLU A 135 -3.41 2.82 -21.45
N GLU A 136 -2.27 3.50 -21.63
CA GLU A 136 -1.83 4.67 -20.82
C GLU A 136 -2.00 4.42 -19.30
N ARG A 137 -1.57 3.23 -18.84
CA ARG A 137 -1.70 2.82 -17.45
C ARG A 137 -0.38 2.43 -16.82
N ILE A 138 -0.33 2.56 -15.51
CA ILE A 138 0.75 2.10 -14.65
C ILE A 138 0.31 0.83 -13.94
N ILE A 139 1.22 -0.13 -13.82
CA ILE A 139 1.07 -1.33 -12.99
C ILE A 139 2.23 -1.31 -11.99
N LEU A 140 1.90 -1.27 -10.69
CA LEU A 140 2.84 -1.31 -9.60
C LEU A 140 2.53 -2.51 -8.72
N LYS A 141 3.54 -3.37 -8.50
CA LYS A 141 3.42 -4.51 -7.59
C LYS A 141 4.51 -4.45 -6.54
N GLY A 142 4.21 -4.83 -5.32
CA GLY A 142 5.19 -4.86 -4.26
C GLY A 142 4.73 -5.63 -3.04
N GLU A 143 5.71 -6.02 -2.22
CA GLU A 143 5.47 -6.67 -0.94
C GLU A 143 6.24 -5.93 0.15
N THR A 144 5.63 -5.79 1.31
CA THR A 144 6.26 -5.15 2.46
C THR A 144 5.75 -5.75 3.77
N GLN A 145 6.40 -5.37 4.87
CA GLN A 145 6.00 -5.80 6.20
C GLN A 145 6.04 -4.61 7.15
N ILE A 146 4.97 -4.41 7.90
CA ILE A 146 4.90 -3.41 8.97
C ILE A 146 4.75 -4.10 10.33
N LYS A 147 4.99 -3.34 11.40
CA LYS A 147 4.67 -3.76 12.76
C LYS A 147 3.44 -2.98 13.24
N ARG A 148 2.32 -3.68 13.44
CA ARG A 148 1.05 -3.03 13.83
C ARG A 148 1.16 -2.19 15.10
N LYS A 149 2.01 -2.59 16.05
CA LYS A 149 2.21 -1.84 17.30
C LYS A 149 2.88 -0.49 17.12
N ASP A 150 3.64 -0.29 16.03
CA ASP A 150 4.23 1.01 15.70
C ASP A 150 3.16 2.04 15.32
N PHE A 151 1.94 1.57 15.03
CA PHE A 151 0.76 2.36 14.69
C PHE A 151 -0.32 2.33 15.79
N ASN A 152 0.04 2.02 17.04
CA ASN A 152 -0.90 1.91 18.17
C ASN A 152 -2.07 0.91 17.93
N LEU A 153 -1.90 -0.04 17.02
CA LEU A 153 -2.85 -1.15 16.86
C LEU A 153 -2.56 -2.22 17.93
N VAL A 154 -2.95 -1.90 19.17
CA VAL A 154 -2.71 -2.71 20.37
C VAL A 154 -4.03 -3.33 20.81
N PHE A 155 -4.34 -4.48 20.34
CA PHE A 155 -5.63 -5.15 20.39
C PHE A 155 -6.06 -5.65 21.79
N GLY A 156 -5.96 -4.82 22.82
CA GLY A 156 -6.42 -5.10 24.17
C GLY A 156 -5.96 -6.46 24.72
N SER A 157 -6.88 -7.26 25.25
CA SER A 157 -6.60 -8.61 25.76
C SER A 157 -6.14 -9.60 24.68
N MET A 158 -6.46 -9.35 23.41
CA MET A 158 -6.05 -10.17 22.26
C MET A 158 -4.63 -9.88 21.80
N ASN A 159 -3.96 -8.85 22.34
CA ASN A 159 -2.68 -8.38 21.87
C ASN A 159 -1.56 -9.45 21.88
N GLY A 160 -1.59 -10.35 22.84
CA GLY A 160 -0.62 -11.48 22.92
C GLY A 160 -0.91 -12.61 21.92
N LEU A 161 -2.10 -12.68 21.36
CA LEU A 161 -2.54 -13.73 20.45
C LEU A 161 -2.35 -13.36 18.99
N ILE A 162 -2.24 -12.05 18.69
CA ILE A 162 -2.11 -11.54 17.32
C ILE A 162 -0.68 -11.10 17.08
N GLY A 163 -0.07 -11.62 16.02
CA GLY A 163 1.28 -11.30 15.60
C GLY A 163 1.50 -9.80 15.41
N ASN A 164 2.69 -9.33 15.72
CA ASN A 164 3.04 -7.92 15.54
C ASN A 164 3.35 -7.57 14.06
N LYS A 165 3.82 -8.55 13.31
CA LYS A 165 4.16 -8.37 11.89
C LYS A 165 2.92 -8.56 11.03
N VAL A 166 2.68 -7.60 10.13
CA VAL A 166 1.64 -7.65 9.11
C VAL A 166 2.34 -7.59 7.76
N ASN A 167 2.22 -8.64 6.97
CA ASN A 167 2.69 -8.66 5.59
C ASN A 167 1.63 -7.99 4.72
N ILE A 168 2.08 -7.18 3.78
CA ILE A 168 1.21 -6.42 2.85
C ILE A 168 1.68 -6.73 1.44
N THR A 169 0.74 -7.08 0.58
CA THR A 169 0.95 -7.27 -0.86
C THR A 169 0.10 -6.24 -1.59
N VAL A 170 0.69 -5.52 -2.52
CA VAL A 170 0.01 -4.52 -3.34
C VAL A 170 0.14 -4.86 -4.81
N GLU A 171 -0.96 -4.75 -5.52
CA GLU A 171 -1.02 -4.74 -6.97
C GLU A 171 -1.93 -3.58 -7.39
N ILE A 172 -1.33 -2.49 -7.83
CA ILE A 172 -2.03 -1.25 -8.17
C ILE A 172 -1.98 -1.04 -9.67
N VAL A 173 -3.15 -0.83 -10.25
CA VAL A 173 -3.34 -0.34 -11.61
C VAL A 173 -3.81 1.10 -11.53
N ALA A 174 -3.13 2.02 -12.22
CA ALA A 174 -3.53 3.41 -12.30
C ALA A 174 -3.62 3.84 -13.77
N VAL A 175 -4.73 4.46 -14.13
CA VAL A 175 -5.02 4.91 -15.48
C VAL A 175 -4.84 6.42 -15.58
N LYS A 176 -4.40 6.88 -16.73
CA LYS A 176 -4.17 8.31 -16.98
C LYS A 176 -5.50 9.06 -16.94
N SER A 177 -5.53 10.14 -16.16
CA SER A 177 -6.68 11.04 -15.98
C SER A 177 -6.77 12.09 -17.07
#